data_678d3355f31e584c0120b32850915b71
#
_entry.id   678d3355f31e584c0120b32850915b71
#
_cell.length_a   1.000
_cell.length_b   1.000
_cell.length_c   1.000
_cell.angle_alpha   90.00
_cell.angle_beta   90.00
_cell.angle_gamma   90.00
#
_symmetry.space_group_name_H-M   'P 1'
#
loop_
_entity.id
_entity.type
_entity.pdbx_description
1 polymer ?
#
loop_
_entity_poly.entity_id
_entity_poly.type
_entity_poly.pdbx_seq_one_letter_code
_entity_poly.pdbx_strand_id
1 'polypeptide(L)'
;MLSRWVCGACAFAALLLVLTCCLPAQAVEPSPAEEREEVSLAQGIAKLGFLWPLMVEGRVASRFGQRVHPVTGKDSWHMGVDIAAPYGIPVRSAKAGSVVFAGRRGGYGEAVIIAHDESSSSLYGHCSRLYVKRGQRVYQGQIIAALGDTGVTTGPHLHFEIRGGGGAVDPLSFWNSHPGQSTGGEN
;
A
#
# COMPACT_ATOMS: atom_id res chain seq x y z
N MET A 1 78.17 27.75 -28.35
CA MET A 1 78.19 29.04 -27.67
C MET A 1 76.83 29.27 -27.04
N LEU A 2 76.85 29.24 -25.69
CA LEU A 2 76.13 30.14 -24.78
C LEU A 2 74.65 30.43 -25.12
N SER A 3 73.68 30.24 -24.35
CA SER A 3 73.46 30.26 -22.93
C SER A 3 72.06 30.84 -22.68
N ARG A 4 71.39 30.40 -21.66
CA ARG A 4 70.54 31.08 -20.62
C ARG A 4 69.06 30.70 -20.64
N TRP A 5 68.68 29.88 -19.75
CA TRP A 5 67.96 30.04 -18.49
C TRP A 5 67.11 31.31 -18.40
N VAL A 6 65.78 31.13 -18.24
CA VAL A 6 64.95 31.81 -17.27
C VAL A 6 63.60 31.06 -17.15
N CYS A 7 63.40 30.44 -16.04
CA CYS A 7 62.40 30.67 -15.06
C CYS A 7 60.95 30.63 -15.49
N GLY A 8 60.28 29.55 -15.25
CA GLY A 8 58.85 29.43 -15.34
C GLY A 8 58.23 28.73 -14.17
N ALA A 9 58.20 29.36 -13.05
CA ALA A 9 57.32 29.00 -11.94
C ALA A 9 56.04 29.85 -12.09
N CYS A 10 54.99 29.29 -12.68
CA CYS A 10 53.61 29.83 -12.58
C CYS A 10 52.61 28.96 -13.36
N ALA A 11 52.49 27.67 -13.06
CA ALA A 11 51.44 26.84 -13.63
C ALA A 11 51.07 25.64 -12.71
N PHE A 12 51.10 25.82 -11.41
CA PHE A 12 50.73 24.75 -10.47
C PHE A 12 49.78 25.21 -9.35
N ALA A 13 48.94 26.21 -9.61
CA ALA A 13 48.00 26.70 -8.61
C ALA A 13 46.53 26.76 -9.06
N ALA A 14 46.15 26.04 -10.12
CA ALA A 14 44.76 26.08 -10.60
C ALA A 14 44.09 24.70 -10.74
N LEU A 15 44.68 23.63 -10.17
CA LEU A 15 44.09 22.27 -10.28
C LEU A 15 43.80 21.61 -8.93
N LEU A 16 43.58 22.40 -7.89
CA LEU A 16 43.31 21.87 -6.53
C LEU A 16 42.00 22.38 -5.93
N LEU A 17 41.07 22.89 -6.73
CA LEU A 17 39.83 23.51 -6.21
C LEU A 17 38.54 22.93 -6.83
N VAL A 18 38.57 21.77 -7.48
CA VAL A 18 37.36 21.14 -8.05
C VAL A 18 37.14 19.71 -7.53
N LEU A 19 37.90 19.24 -6.56
CA LEU A 19 37.75 17.85 -6.04
C LEU A 19 37.15 17.76 -4.62
N THR A 20 36.42 18.77 -4.14
CA THR A 20 35.82 18.74 -2.79
C THR A 20 34.30 18.87 -2.79
N CYS A 21 33.60 18.50 -3.85
CA CYS A 21 32.14 18.63 -3.90
C CYS A 21 31.39 17.38 -4.41
N CYS A 22 31.91 16.18 -4.14
CA CYS A 22 31.14 14.94 -4.32
C CYS A 22 31.54 13.90 -3.27
N LEU A 23 31.37 14.27 -1.99
CA LEU A 23 31.24 13.23 -0.98
C LEU A 23 29.84 12.65 -1.15
N PRO A 24 29.68 11.32 -1.34
CA PRO A 24 28.37 10.70 -1.26
C PRO A 24 27.80 11.03 0.12
N ALA A 25 26.55 11.50 0.18
CA ALA A 25 25.82 11.62 1.42
C ALA A 25 25.91 10.25 2.10
N GLN A 26 26.70 10.15 3.15
CA GLN A 26 26.76 8.95 3.97
C GLN A 26 25.35 8.79 4.53
N ALA A 27 24.67 7.69 4.14
CA ALA A 27 23.44 7.29 4.78
C ALA A 27 23.77 7.14 6.27
N VAL A 28 23.18 7.99 7.10
CA VAL A 28 23.31 7.86 8.55
C VAL A 28 22.57 6.60 8.93
N GLU A 29 23.31 5.56 9.28
CA GLU A 29 22.71 4.34 9.83
C GLU A 29 21.94 4.70 11.10
N PRO A 30 20.70 4.23 11.27
CA PRO A 30 19.91 4.53 12.45
C PRO A 30 20.63 4.05 13.71
N SER A 31 20.50 4.81 14.77
CA SER A 31 21.10 4.42 16.04
C SER A 31 20.40 3.17 16.62
N PRO A 32 21.09 2.37 17.45
CA PRO A 32 20.45 1.20 18.09
C PRO A 32 19.21 1.54 18.94
N ALA A 33 19.06 2.80 19.34
CA ALA A 33 17.88 3.29 20.05
C ALA A 33 16.72 3.53 19.10
N GLU A 34 16.97 4.13 17.93
CA GLU A 34 15.98 4.36 16.88
C GLU A 34 15.48 3.02 16.30
N GLU A 35 16.37 2.05 16.06
CA GLU A 35 16.00 0.71 15.65
C GLU A 35 15.10 0.00 16.68
N ARG A 36 15.37 0.16 17.98
CA ARG A 36 14.54 -0.42 19.06
C ARG A 36 13.17 0.25 19.14
N GLU A 37 13.09 1.54 18.93
CA GLU A 37 11.84 2.29 18.94
C GLU A 37 10.99 1.92 17.71
N GLU A 38 11.59 1.81 16.51
CA GLU A 38 10.92 1.31 15.30
C GLU A 38 10.41 -0.12 15.47
N VAL A 39 11.22 -1.03 16.04
CA VAL A 39 10.82 -2.42 16.31
C VAL A 39 9.69 -2.47 17.33
N SER A 40 9.74 -1.67 18.39
CA SER A 40 8.69 -1.60 19.41
C SER A 40 7.39 -1.05 18.83
N LEU A 41 7.46 0.01 18.01
CA LEU A 41 6.32 0.58 17.31
C LEU A 41 5.74 -0.41 16.31
N ALA A 42 6.58 -1.09 15.52
CA ALA A 42 6.17 -2.11 14.56
C ALA A 42 5.50 -3.30 15.25
N GLN A 43 5.99 -3.74 16.41
CA GLN A 43 5.36 -4.80 17.23
C GLN A 43 4.03 -4.34 17.82
N GLY A 44 3.91 -3.07 18.25
CA GLY A 44 2.66 -2.48 18.70
C GLY A 44 1.62 -2.42 17.58
N ILE A 45 2.03 -2.04 16.39
CA ILE A 45 1.18 -2.00 15.18
C ILE A 45 0.80 -3.42 14.71
N ALA A 46 1.71 -4.39 14.78
CA ALA A 46 1.42 -5.79 14.43
C ALA A 46 0.37 -6.44 15.35
N LYS A 47 0.18 -5.92 16.55
CA LYS A 47 -0.86 -6.33 17.51
C LYS A 47 -2.22 -5.69 17.21
N LEU A 48 -2.25 -4.62 16.41
CA LEU A 48 -3.47 -4.04 15.87
C LEU A 48 -3.98 -4.95 14.73
N GLY A 49 -5.25 -5.31 14.77
CA GLY A 49 -5.92 -6.05 13.70
C GLY A 49 -5.86 -5.32 12.35
N PHE A 50 -6.70 -5.72 11.42
CA PHE A 50 -6.79 -5.02 10.13
C PHE A 50 -7.32 -3.61 10.27
N LEU A 51 -6.62 -2.64 9.68
CA LEU A 51 -7.05 -1.25 9.56
C LEU A 51 -8.09 -1.12 8.44
N TRP A 52 -9.09 -0.23 8.60
CA TRP A 52 -10.02 0.12 7.53
C TRP A 52 -9.24 0.61 6.29
N PRO A 53 -9.48 0.09 5.07
CA PRO A 53 -8.61 0.31 3.92
C PRO A 53 -8.74 1.68 3.26
N LEU A 54 -9.70 2.51 3.66
CA LEU A 54 -9.88 3.88 3.17
C LEU A 54 -9.57 4.91 4.26
N MET A 55 -9.15 6.09 3.85
CA MET A 55 -8.94 7.23 4.77
C MET A 55 -10.22 8.02 5.05
N VAL A 56 -11.30 7.65 4.39
CA VAL A 56 -12.66 8.18 4.58
C VAL A 56 -13.58 7.06 5.05
N GLU A 57 -14.72 7.40 5.63
CA GLU A 57 -15.64 6.41 6.17
C GLU A 57 -16.14 5.45 5.09
N GLY A 58 -16.53 5.89 3.93
CA GLY A 58 -17.06 5.05 2.86
C GLY A 58 -18.34 4.29 3.28
N ARG A 59 -19.19 3.95 2.33
CA ARG A 59 -20.42 3.18 2.59
C ARG A 59 -20.23 1.74 2.13
N VAL A 60 -20.46 0.76 3.00
CA VAL A 60 -20.52 -0.67 2.57
C VAL A 60 -21.71 -0.83 1.63
N ALA A 61 -21.43 -1.00 0.34
CA ALA A 61 -22.43 -1.13 -0.73
C ALA A 61 -22.82 -2.59 -0.94
N SER A 62 -21.90 -3.55 -0.69
CA SER A 62 -22.19 -4.98 -0.76
C SER A 62 -21.36 -5.74 0.27
N ARG A 63 -22.00 -6.65 0.97
CA ARG A 63 -21.39 -7.47 2.03
C ARG A 63 -20.80 -8.75 1.48
N PHE A 64 -19.93 -9.38 2.26
CA PHE A 64 -19.42 -10.73 2.06
C PHE A 64 -20.55 -11.76 2.07
N GLY A 65 -20.44 -12.82 1.27
CA GLY A 65 -21.36 -13.95 1.27
C GLY A 65 -22.23 -14.06 0.03
N GLN A 66 -23.35 -14.79 0.15
CA GLN A 66 -24.25 -15.03 -0.97
C GLN A 66 -24.96 -13.74 -1.38
N ARG A 67 -24.96 -13.45 -2.69
CA ARG A 67 -25.68 -12.30 -3.28
C ARG A 67 -26.10 -12.58 -4.72
N VAL A 68 -27.02 -11.79 -5.23
CA VAL A 68 -27.24 -11.68 -6.68
C VAL A 68 -26.15 -10.78 -7.26
N HIS A 69 -25.42 -11.27 -8.27
CA HIS A 69 -24.33 -10.52 -8.88
C HIS A 69 -24.86 -9.29 -9.61
N PRO A 70 -24.38 -8.06 -9.28
CA PRO A 70 -25.01 -6.81 -9.74
C PRO A 70 -24.93 -6.58 -11.25
N VAL A 71 -24.00 -7.24 -11.96
CA VAL A 71 -23.83 -7.11 -13.41
C VAL A 71 -24.51 -8.25 -14.15
N THR A 72 -24.44 -9.49 -13.65
CA THR A 72 -24.93 -10.68 -14.36
C THR A 72 -26.33 -11.11 -13.93
N GLY A 73 -26.83 -10.62 -12.80
CA GLY A 73 -28.13 -11.00 -12.23
C GLY A 73 -28.21 -12.44 -11.72
N LYS A 74 -27.08 -13.18 -11.66
CA LYS A 74 -27.02 -14.57 -11.20
C LYS A 74 -26.60 -14.67 -9.75
N ASP A 75 -27.04 -15.72 -9.07
CA ASP A 75 -26.53 -16.06 -7.74
C ASP A 75 -25.02 -16.22 -7.76
N SER A 76 -24.35 -15.62 -6.80
CA SER A 76 -22.90 -15.61 -6.68
C SER A 76 -22.47 -15.49 -5.24
N TRP A 77 -21.26 -15.96 -4.96
CA TRP A 77 -20.62 -15.74 -3.66
C TRP A 77 -19.65 -14.56 -3.74
N HIS A 78 -19.84 -13.56 -2.88
CA HIS A 78 -18.98 -12.42 -2.78
C HIS A 78 -17.84 -12.67 -1.78
N MET A 79 -16.60 -12.68 -2.28
CA MET A 79 -15.41 -13.04 -1.49
C MET A 79 -14.90 -11.90 -0.59
N GLY A 80 -15.56 -10.74 -0.58
CA GLY A 80 -15.12 -9.58 0.18
C GLY A 80 -16.27 -8.63 0.49
N VAL A 81 -15.92 -7.36 0.68
CA VAL A 81 -16.88 -6.26 0.80
C VAL A 81 -16.62 -5.21 -0.26
N ASP A 82 -17.68 -4.61 -0.78
CA ASP A 82 -17.59 -3.47 -1.69
C ASP A 82 -17.87 -2.19 -0.91
N ILE A 83 -16.88 -1.28 -0.90
CA ILE A 83 -16.92 -0.02 -0.15
C ILE A 83 -17.03 1.13 -1.14
N ALA A 84 -18.24 1.69 -1.29
CA ALA A 84 -18.49 2.85 -2.14
C ALA A 84 -17.85 4.10 -1.54
N ALA A 85 -17.05 4.79 -2.34
CA ALA A 85 -16.43 6.07 -2.00
C ALA A 85 -16.11 6.84 -3.30
N PRO A 86 -15.79 8.14 -3.25
CA PRO A 86 -15.45 8.90 -4.45
C PRO A 86 -14.24 8.34 -5.20
N TYR A 87 -14.29 8.43 -6.55
CA TYR A 87 -13.19 8.05 -7.42
C TYR A 87 -11.89 8.78 -7.04
N GLY A 88 -10.77 8.08 -7.05
CA GLY A 88 -9.45 8.64 -6.76
C GLY A 88 -9.07 8.72 -5.27
N ILE A 89 -9.98 8.37 -4.35
CA ILE A 89 -9.67 8.32 -2.91
C ILE A 89 -8.47 7.38 -2.66
N PRO A 90 -7.51 7.78 -1.80
CA PRO A 90 -6.40 6.92 -1.43
C PRO A 90 -6.85 5.62 -0.76
N VAL A 91 -6.35 4.50 -1.28
CA VAL A 91 -6.47 3.17 -0.70
C VAL A 91 -5.19 2.86 0.07
N ARG A 92 -5.32 2.45 1.33
CA ARG A 92 -4.19 2.13 2.20
C ARG A 92 -4.14 0.65 2.54
N SER A 93 -2.94 0.15 2.80
CA SER A 93 -2.75 -1.21 3.28
C SER A 93 -3.40 -1.42 4.63
N ALA A 94 -4.27 -2.40 4.75
CA ALA A 94 -4.99 -2.72 5.99
C ALA A 94 -4.08 -3.35 7.06
N LYS A 95 -2.96 -3.97 6.66
CA LYS A 95 -1.95 -4.55 7.54
C LYS A 95 -0.58 -4.53 6.84
N ALA A 96 0.51 -4.48 7.59
CA ALA A 96 1.86 -4.56 7.04
C ALA A 96 2.09 -5.90 6.33
N GLY A 97 2.94 -5.92 5.29
CA GLY A 97 3.23 -7.15 4.56
C GLY A 97 4.06 -6.95 3.30
N SER A 98 4.05 -7.96 2.44
CA SER A 98 4.74 -7.95 1.15
C SER A 98 3.74 -7.99 0.01
N VAL A 99 3.90 -7.13 -0.99
CA VAL A 99 3.06 -7.11 -2.19
C VAL A 99 3.39 -8.35 -3.03
N VAL A 100 2.48 -9.30 -3.09
CA VAL A 100 2.62 -10.53 -3.90
C VAL A 100 2.05 -10.38 -5.29
N PHE A 101 1.16 -9.40 -5.50
CA PHE A 101 0.60 -9.05 -6.80
C PHE A 101 0.26 -7.57 -6.86
N ALA A 102 0.55 -6.93 -8.01
CA ALA A 102 0.10 -5.58 -8.35
C ALA A 102 -0.06 -5.50 -9.88
N GLY A 103 -1.26 -5.21 -10.38
CA GLY A 103 -1.59 -5.15 -11.80
C GLY A 103 -3.02 -5.55 -12.12
N ARG A 104 -3.32 -5.78 -13.40
CA ARG A 104 -4.66 -6.16 -13.87
C ARG A 104 -4.97 -7.63 -13.60
N ARG A 105 -6.13 -7.93 -12.99
CA ARG A 105 -6.54 -9.27 -12.56
C ARG A 105 -8.02 -9.56 -12.88
N GLY A 106 -8.31 -9.94 -14.10
CA GLY A 106 -9.65 -10.36 -14.50
C GLY A 106 -10.75 -9.38 -14.07
N GLY A 107 -11.80 -9.88 -13.44
CA GLY A 107 -12.93 -9.09 -12.95
C GLY A 107 -12.57 -8.05 -11.89
N TYR A 108 -11.49 -8.25 -11.13
CA TYR A 108 -11.00 -7.27 -10.13
C TYR A 108 -10.42 -5.99 -10.74
N GLY A 109 -10.18 -5.94 -12.06
CA GLY A 109 -9.52 -4.80 -12.69
C GLY A 109 -8.08 -4.63 -12.22
N GLU A 110 -7.66 -3.39 -11.98
CA GLU A 110 -6.36 -3.10 -11.33
C GLU A 110 -6.46 -3.47 -9.85
N ALA A 111 -5.56 -4.34 -9.41
CA ALA A 111 -5.62 -4.92 -8.07
C ALA A 111 -4.23 -5.03 -7.41
N VAL A 112 -4.23 -4.95 -6.08
CA VAL A 112 -3.08 -5.24 -5.23
C VAL A 112 -3.43 -6.41 -4.32
N ILE A 113 -2.47 -7.34 -4.13
CA ILE A 113 -2.57 -8.40 -3.10
C ILE A 113 -1.34 -8.30 -2.22
N ILE A 114 -1.58 -8.25 -0.91
CA ILE A 114 -0.54 -8.15 0.11
C ILE A 114 -0.61 -9.40 1.00
N ALA A 115 0.49 -10.16 1.06
CA ALA A 115 0.67 -11.24 2.04
C ALA A 115 1.17 -10.61 3.35
N HIS A 116 0.50 -10.93 4.46
CA HIS A 116 0.80 -10.39 5.79
C HIS A 116 1.64 -11.36 6.61
N ASP A 117 1.32 -12.64 6.48
CA ASP A 117 2.03 -13.77 7.07
C ASP A 117 1.85 -15.01 6.18
N GLU A 118 2.24 -16.20 6.65
CA GLU A 118 2.17 -17.46 5.90
C GLU A 118 0.72 -17.87 5.53
N SER A 119 -0.25 -17.42 6.29
CA SER A 119 -1.65 -17.84 6.19
C SER A 119 -2.62 -16.72 5.82
N SER A 120 -2.21 -15.45 5.90
CA SER A 120 -3.13 -14.33 5.70
C SER A 120 -2.69 -13.35 4.62
N SER A 121 -3.67 -12.84 3.89
CA SER A 121 -3.47 -11.83 2.85
C SER A 121 -4.68 -10.91 2.71
N SER A 122 -4.49 -9.75 2.07
CA SER A 122 -5.58 -8.86 1.67
C SER A 122 -5.52 -8.57 0.18
N LEU A 123 -6.71 -8.36 -0.43
CA LEU A 123 -6.87 -7.97 -1.83
C LEU A 123 -7.63 -6.64 -1.91
N TYR A 124 -7.16 -5.79 -2.80
CA TYR A 124 -7.70 -4.46 -3.10
C TYR A 124 -7.98 -4.40 -4.60
N GLY A 125 -9.25 -4.41 -4.98
CA GLY A 125 -9.70 -4.44 -6.38
C GLY A 125 -10.34 -3.15 -6.85
N HIS A 126 -10.58 -3.06 -8.16
CA HIS A 126 -11.19 -1.95 -8.89
C HIS A 126 -10.41 -0.63 -8.80
N CYS A 127 -9.09 -0.71 -8.51
CA CYS A 127 -8.25 0.47 -8.39
C CYS A 127 -8.15 1.23 -9.73
N SER A 128 -8.04 2.55 -9.68
CA SER A 128 -7.76 3.39 -10.84
C SER A 128 -6.27 3.51 -11.11
N ARG A 129 -5.45 3.45 -10.05
CA ARG A 129 -3.99 3.56 -10.11
C ARG A 129 -3.35 2.78 -8.98
N LEU A 130 -2.21 2.13 -9.29
CA LEU A 130 -1.40 1.41 -8.32
C LEU A 130 -0.13 2.22 -8.02
N TYR A 131 0.25 2.32 -6.74
CA TYR A 131 1.44 3.04 -6.27
C TYR A 131 2.54 2.11 -5.79
N VAL A 132 2.27 0.80 -5.78
CA VAL A 132 3.20 -0.25 -5.34
C VAL A 132 3.39 -1.28 -6.44
N LYS A 133 4.46 -2.09 -6.34
CA LYS A 133 4.80 -3.16 -7.26
C LYS A 133 5.05 -4.46 -6.51
N ARG A 134 4.91 -5.60 -7.20
CA ARG A 134 5.22 -6.93 -6.66
C ARG A 134 6.63 -6.96 -6.06
N GLY A 135 6.76 -7.59 -4.89
CA GLY A 135 8.00 -7.71 -4.13
C GLY A 135 8.27 -6.56 -3.15
N GLN A 136 7.51 -5.46 -3.22
CA GLN A 136 7.66 -4.34 -2.30
C GLN A 136 7.09 -4.70 -0.91
N ARG A 137 7.78 -4.30 0.15
CA ARG A 137 7.22 -4.30 1.51
C ARG A 137 6.42 -3.03 1.74
N VAL A 138 5.32 -3.17 2.47
CA VAL A 138 4.44 -2.05 2.83
C VAL A 138 4.12 -2.09 4.31
N TYR A 139 3.98 -0.90 4.89
CA TYR A 139 3.54 -0.74 6.27
C TYR A 139 2.01 -0.69 6.34
N GLN A 140 1.44 -1.00 7.51
CA GLN A 140 0.02 -0.75 7.77
C GLN A 140 -0.28 0.75 7.63
N GLY A 141 -1.38 1.08 6.93
CA GLY A 141 -1.75 2.47 6.64
C GLY A 141 -1.01 3.11 5.47
N GLN A 142 0.00 2.48 4.88
CA GLN A 142 0.68 2.99 3.70
C GLN A 142 -0.28 3.07 2.50
N ILE A 143 -0.29 4.19 1.77
CA ILE A 143 -1.05 4.35 0.53
C ILE A 143 -0.46 3.43 -0.54
N ILE A 144 -1.30 2.55 -1.11
CA ILE A 144 -0.90 1.51 -2.07
C ILE A 144 -1.57 1.68 -3.44
N ALA A 145 -2.73 2.35 -3.49
CA ALA A 145 -3.50 2.54 -4.71
C ALA A 145 -4.42 3.77 -4.59
N ALA A 146 -5.11 4.10 -5.68
CA ALA A 146 -6.27 4.98 -5.69
C ALA A 146 -7.52 4.18 -6.06
N LEU A 147 -8.65 4.46 -5.39
CA LEU A 147 -9.94 3.87 -5.67
C LEU A 147 -10.39 4.22 -7.10
N GLY A 148 -11.02 3.26 -7.77
CA GLY A 148 -11.49 3.44 -9.13
C GLY A 148 -12.75 2.63 -9.44
N ASP A 149 -12.88 2.27 -10.69
CA ASP A 149 -14.00 1.51 -11.27
C ASP A 149 -13.52 0.56 -12.36
N THR A 150 -12.27 0.10 -12.30
CA THR A 150 -11.70 -0.81 -13.30
C THR A 150 -12.20 -2.24 -13.12
N GLY A 151 -12.24 -3.01 -14.23
CA GLY A 151 -12.72 -4.39 -14.21
C GLY A 151 -14.25 -4.50 -14.32
N VAL A 152 -14.85 -5.47 -13.62
CA VAL A 152 -16.30 -5.71 -13.62
C VAL A 152 -16.94 -4.99 -12.44
N THR A 153 -17.53 -3.84 -12.69
CA THR A 153 -18.07 -2.95 -11.67
C THR A 153 -19.27 -2.17 -12.18
N THR A 154 -20.09 -1.65 -11.30
CA THR A 154 -21.23 -0.77 -11.62
C THR A 154 -20.95 0.71 -11.26
N GLY A 155 -19.76 1.02 -10.78
CA GLY A 155 -19.34 2.39 -10.41
C GLY A 155 -18.19 2.39 -9.40
N PRO A 156 -17.71 3.57 -9.01
CA PRO A 156 -16.54 3.70 -8.13
C PRO A 156 -16.75 3.06 -6.76
N HIS A 157 -15.92 2.09 -6.44
CA HIS A 157 -15.85 1.44 -5.12
C HIS A 157 -14.52 0.70 -4.96
N LEU A 158 -14.15 0.40 -3.73
CA LEU A 158 -13.09 -0.54 -3.41
C LEU A 158 -13.72 -1.92 -3.16
N HIS A 159 -13.32 -2.93 -3.91
CA HIS A 159 -13.53 -4.32 -3.54
C HIS A 159 -12.39 -4.75 -2.62
N PHE A 160 -12.73 -5.13 -1.38
CA PHE A 160 -11.75 -5.48 -0.36
C PHE A 160 -11.99 -6.89 0.18
N GLU A 161 -10.93 -7.72 0.18
CA GLU A 161 -10.96 -9.06 0.74
C GLU A 161 -9.90 -9.24 1.83
N ILE A 162 -10.23 -10.04 2.83
CA ILE A 162 -9.27 -10.66 3.75
C ILE A 162 -9.33 -12.16 3.51
N ARG A 163 -8.18 -12.78 3.36
CA ARG A 163 -8.04 -14.22 3.13
C ARG A 163 -7.16 -14.80 4.22
N GLY A 164 -7.59 -15.93 4.80
CA GLY A 164 -6.87 -16.64 5.85
C GLY A 164 -7.19 -18.12 5.86
N GLY A 165 -6.31 -18.97 6.36
CA GLY A 165 -6.55 -20.36 6.75
C GLY A 165 -7.25 -21.29 5.76
N GLY A 166 -7.38 -20.96 4.48
CA GLY A 166 -8.06 -21.79 3.48
C GLY A 166 -9.14 -21.07 2.67
N GLY A 167 -9.38 -19.77 2.87
CA GLY A 167 -10.37 -19.04 2.06
C GLY A 167 -10.52 -17.58 2.41
N ALA A 168 -11.48 -16.94 1.76
CA ALA A 168 -11.88 -15.58 2.10
C ALA A 168 -12.75 -15.59 3.37
N VAL A 169 -12.55 -14.59 4.21
CA VAL A 169 -13.32 -14.37 5.44
C VAL A 169 -14.04 -13.03 5.36
N ASP A 170 -15.14 -12.88 6.12
CA ASP A 170 -15.87 -11.60 6.15
C ASP A 170 -15.00 -10.49 6.72
N PRO A 171 -14.59 -9.49 5.91
CA PRO A 171 -13.75 -8.41 6.39
C PRO A 171 -14.39 -7.60 7.51
N LEU A 172 -15.72 -7.49 7.56
CA LEU A 172 -16.42 -6.70 8.57
C LEU A 172 -16.30 -7.30 9.97
N SER A 173 -16.00 -8.60 10.09
CA SER A 173 -15.77 -9.24 11.39
C SER A 173 -14.58 -8.64 12.16
N PHE A 174 -13.65 -8.00 11.46
CA PHE A 174 -12.49 -7.34 12.08
C PHE A 174 -12.78 -5.93 12.58
N TRP A 175 -13.94 -5.34 12.22
CA TRP A 175 -14.28 -3.95 12.54
C TRP A 175 -15.60 -3.77 13.31
N ASN A 176 -16.22 -4.84 13.80
CA ASN A 176 -17.46 -4.80 14.58
C ASN A 176 -17.37 -3.99 15.89
N SER A 177 -16.21 -3.36 16.15
CA SER A 177 -15.98 -2.46 17.30
C SER A 177 -15.77 -1.00 16.91
N HIS A 178 -16.00 -0.59 15.64
CA HIS A 178 -15.83 0.82 15.25
C HIS A 178 -17.09 1.63 15.60
N PRO A 179 -16.93 2.71 16.41
CA PRO A 179 -18.04 3.64 16.68
C PRO A 179 -18.35 4.42 15.40
N GLY A 180 -19.44 4.11 14.74
CA GLY A 180 -19.90 4.78 13.50
C GLY A 180 -20.83 3.94 12.63
N GLN A 181 -20.90 2.62 12.81
CA GLN A 181 -21.95 1.82 12.19
C GLN A 181 -23.14 1.69 13.17
N SER A 182 -24.03 2.68 13.16
CA SER A 182 -25.39 2.46 13.66
C SER A 182 -25.97 1.31 12.86
N THR A 183 -26.21 0.19 13.51
CA THR A 183 -27.11 -0.85 13.04
C THR A 183 -28.45 -0.16 12.75
N GLY A 184 -28.69 0.20 11.48
CA GLY A 184 -30.00 0.60 11.00
C GLY A 184 -30.92 -0.58 11.32
N GLY A 185 -31.78 -0.37 12.32
CA GLY A 185 -32.72 -1.34 12.80
C GLY A 185 -33.60 -1.83 11.66
N GLU A 186 -33.80 -3.11 11.66
CA GLU A 186 -34.91 -3.77 11.01
C GLU A 186 -36.20 -3.11 11.50
N ASN A 187 -36.97 -2.62 10.55
CA ASN A 187 -38.43 -2.51 10.62
C ASN A 187 -39.00 -3.03 9.31
#